data_41939e061ad718fdba3e2089c7c013b4
#
_entry.id   41939e061ad718fdba3e2089c7c013b4
#
_cell.length_a   1.000
_cell.length_b   1.000
_cell.length_c   1.000
_cell.angle_alpha   90.00
_cell.angle_beta   90.00
_cell.angle_gamma   90.00
#
_symmetry.space_group_name_H-M   'P 1'
#
loop_
_entity.id
_entity.type
_entity.pdbx_description
1 polymer ?
#
loop_
_entity_poly.entity_id
_entity_poly.type
_entity_poly.pdbx_seq_one_letter_code
_entity_poly.pdbx_strand_id
1 'polypeptide(L)'
;SKEKYDLFMALDVLVYIGEVESIFNVVKNCCSKNALFIFSIEIYKGNDYSLLKSSRYAHSDNYILNIVSDKFKVLDSQDVKIRKEGDTWIDGKIYIVQAT
;
A
#
# COMPACT_ATOMS: atom_id res chain seq x y z
N SER A 1 -13.11 10.53 13.45
CA SER A 1 -12.48 10.63 14.75
C SER A 1 -11.71 11.93 14.89
N LYS A 2 -11.72 12.49 16.06
CA LYS A 2 -10.92 13.68 16.37
C LYS A 2 -9.47 13.34 16.71
N GLU A 3 -9.22 12.08 16.99
CA GLU A 3 -7.88 11.64 17.31
C GLU A 3 -7.01 11.57 16.06
N LYS A 4 -5.75 11.92 16.23
CA LYS A 4 -4.75 11.86 15.18
C LYS A 4 -3.65 10.89 15.61
N TYR A 5 -3.09 10.19 14.63
CA TYR A 5 -2.07 9.19 14.87
C TYR A 5 -0.81 9.52 14.08
N ASP A 6 0.34 9.16 14.66
CA ASP A 6 1.66 9.43 14.07
C ASP A 6 2.15 8.29 13.19
N LEU A 7 1.60 7.10 13.35
CA LEU A 7 2.07 5.92 12.62
C LEU A 7 0.89 5.01 12.28
N PHE A 8 0.84 4.62 11.02
CA PHE A 8 -0.09 3.62 10.51
C PHE A 8 0.70 2.51 9.85
N MET A 9 0.26 1.27 10.02
CA MET A 9 0.88 0.12 9.37
C MET A 9 -0.19 -0.77 8.76
N ALA A 10 0.01 -1.16 7.51
CA ALA A 10 -0.88 -2.08 6.79
C ALA A 10 -0.04 -3.06 5.98
N LEU A 11 0.66 -3.93 6.68
CA LEU A 11 1.46 -4.98 6.06
C LEU A 11 0.59 -6.21 5.81
N ASP A 12 0.62 -6.71 4.58
CA ASP A 12 -0.18 -7.86 4.16
C ASP A 12 -1.70 -7.64 4.34
N VAL A 13 -2.16 -6.41 4.19
CA VAL A 13 -3.57 -6.02 4.34
C VAL A 13 -4.19 -5.63 3.01
N LEU A 14 -3.51 -4.84 2.21
CA LEU A 14 -4.05 -4.31 0.95
C LEU A 14 -4.30 -5.42 -0.07
N VAL A 15 -3.70 -6.58 0.12
CA VAL A 15 -3.92 -7.76 -0.74
C VAL A 15 -5.36 -8.27 -0.69
N TYR A 16 -6.16 -7.83 0.27
CA TYR A 16 -7.57 -8.20 0.37
C TYR A 16 -8.50 -7.14 -0.21
N ILE A 17 -7.95 -6.07 -0.76
CA ILE A 17 -8.71 -4.90 -1.21
C ILE A 17 -8.21 -4.47 -2.58
N GLY A 18 -9.13 -4.32 -3.54
CA GLY A 18 -8.77 -3.87 -4.89
C GLY A 18 -8.59 -2.36 -4.92
N GLU A 19 -9.69 -1.61 -4.80
CA GLU A 19 -9.64 -0.16 -4.78
C GLU A 19 -9.18 0.29 -3.38
N VAL A 20 -8.00 0.92 -3.30
CA VAL A 20 -7.40 1.31 -2.02
C VAL A 20 -7.40 2.81 -1.77
N GLU A 21 -7.87 3.61 -2.72
CA GLU A 21 -7.89 5.07 -2.55
C GLU A 21 -8.68 5.49 -1.32
N SER A 22 -9.81 4.82 -1.07
CA SER A 22 -10.65 5.10 0.10
C SER A 22 -9.89 4.92 1.41
N ILE A 23 -9.05 3.87 1.48
CA ILE A 23 -8.24 3.61 2.67
C ILE A 23 -7.20 4.72 2.86
N PHE A 24 -6.55 5.14 1.79
CA PHE A 24 -5.57 6.24 1.87
C PHE A 24 -6.24 7.53 2.31
N ASN A 25 -7.46 7.79 1.87
CA ASN A 25 -8.23 8.96 2.32
C ASN A 25 -8.52 8.90 3.82
N VAL A 26 -8.96 7.74 4.31
CA VAL A 26 -9.24 7.55 5.74
C VAL A 26 -7.96 7.73 6.56
N VAL A 27 -6.87 7.10 6.14
CA VAL A 27 -5.59 7.22 6.84
C VAL A 27 -5.14 8.68 6.87
N LYS A 28 -5.21 9.38 5.73
CA LYS A 28 -4.80 10.79 5.67
C LYS A 28 -5.61 11.65 6.63
N ASN A 29 -6.92 11.41 6.73
CA ASN A 29 -7.78 12.15 7.64
C ASN A 29 -7.45 11.91 9.11
N CYS A 30 -6.83 10.78 9.42
CA CYS A 30 -6.44 10.43 10.79
C CYS A 30 -4.97 10.70 11.09
N CYS A 31 -4.22 11.27 10.13
CA CYS A 31 -2.81 11.56 10.31
C CYS A 31 -2.56 12.83 11.11
N SER A 32 -1.66 12.75 12.08
CA SER A 32 -1.05 13.95 12.65
C SER A 32 -0.06 14.51 11.62
N LYS A 33 0.47 15.71 11.90
CA LYS A 33 1.45 16.33 11.00
C LYS A 33 2.68 15.43 10.88
N ASN A 34 3.10 15.17 9.64
CA ASN A 34 4.26 14.34 9.32
C ASN A 34 4.12 12.86 9.74
N ALA A 35 2.89 12.40 9.94
CA ALA A 35 2.65 10.99 10.28
C ALA A 35 3.18 10.06 9.18
N LEU A 36 3.60 8.87 9.59
CA LEU A 36 4.11 7.85 8.67
C LEU A 36 3.05 6.79 8.42
N PHE A 37 2.99 6.34 7.17
CA PHE A 37 2.18 5.19 6.80
C PHE A 37 3.09 4.18 6.10
N ILE A 38 3.17 2.97 6.66
CA ILE A 38 3.97 1.88 6.13
C ILE A 38 3.01 0.81 5.63
N PHE A 39 3.10 0.45 4.37
CA PHE A 39 2.20 -0.55 3.80
C PHE A 39 2.91 -1.40 2.76
N SER A 40 2.30 -2.54 2.44
CA SER A 40 2.82 -3.44 1.43
C SER A 40 1.76 -3.81 0.41
N ILE A 41 2.20 -4.16 -0.79
CA ILE A 41 1.35 -4.67 -1.87
C ILE A 41 2.00 -5.90 -2.49
N GLU A 42 1.20 -6.72 -3.18
CA GLU A 42 1.73 -7.63 -4.19
C GLU A 42 1.82 -6.85 -5.49
N ILE A 43 2.88 -7.07 -6.25
CA ILE A 43 3.11 -6.31 -7.48
C ILE A 43 2.27 -6.86 -8.63
N TYR A 44 1.52 -5.97 -9.29
CA TYR A 44 0.82 -6.24 -10.53
C TYR A 44 1.51 -5.49 -11.66
N LYS A 45 1.84 -6.20 -12.73
CA LYS A 45 2.57 -5.59 -13.85
C LYS A 45 1.66 -4.94 -14.89
N GLY A 46 0.34 -5.06 -14.72
CA GLY A 46 -0.64 -4.37 -15.57
C GLY A 46 -1.00 -3.00 -15.01
N ASN A 47 -2.18 -2.53 -15.39
CA ASN A 47 -2.70 -1.24 -14.93
C ASN A 47 -3.56 -1.43 -13.68
N ASP A 48 -3.51 -0.45 -12.79
CA ASP A 48 -4.31 -0.38 -11.57
C ASP A 48 -4.12 -1.60 -10.66
N TYR A 49 -5.06 -2.51 -10.63
CA TYR A 49 -4.99 -3.70 -9.76
C TYR A 49 -5.76 -4.85 -10.40
N SER A 50 -5.52 -6.05 -9.89
CA SER A 50 -6.20 -7.25 -10.38
C SER A 50 -6.40 -8.25 -9.25
N LEU A 51 -7.54 -8.94 -9.27
CA LEU A 51 -7.80 -10.05 -8.38
C LEU A 51 -7.13 -11.30 -8.97
N LEU A 52 -6.26 -11.91 -8.20
CA LEU A 52 -5.51 -13.08 -8.62
C LEU A 52 -6.28 -14.37 -8.32
N LYS A 53 -5.82 -15.48 -8.89
CA LYS A 53 -6.40 -16.80 -8.64
C LYS A 53 -6.32 -17.21 -7.17
N SER A 54 -5.35 -16.65 -6.44
CA SER A 54 -5.19 -16.88 -5.00
C SER A 54 -6.24 -16.17 -4.15
N SER A 55 -7.17 -15.44 -4.77
CA SER A 55 -8.14 -14.56 -4.11
C SER A 55 -7.50 -13.34 -3.43
N ARG A 56 -6.28 -13.02 -3.80
CA ARG A 56 -5.57 -11.82 -3.33
C ARG A 56 -5.49 -10.81 -4.46
N TYR A 57 -5.50 -9.53 -4.12
CA TYR A 57 -5.32 -8.45 -5.08
C TYR A 57 -3.84 -8.11 -5.19
N ALA A 58 -3.40 -7.89 -6.42
CA ALA A 58 -2.10 -7.29 -6.71
C ALA A 58 -2.33 -5.89 -7.27
N HIS A 59 -1.43 -4.98 -6.97
CA HIS A 59 -1.55 -3.56 -7.36
C HIS A 59 -0.31 -3.14 -8.15
N SER A 60 -0.51 -2.28 -9.14
CA SER A 60 0.63 -1.71 -9.87
C SER A 60 1.26 -0.59 -9.05
N ASP A 61 2.57 -0.43 -9.21
CA ASP A 61 3.31 0.65 -8.56
C ASP A 61 2.76 2.01 -8.98
N ASN A 62 2.46 2.19 -10.26
CA ASN A 62 1.92 3.46 -10.77
C ASN A 62 0.57 3.81 -10.14
N TYR A 63 -0.30 2.82 -9.95
CA TYR A 63 -1.58 3.03 -9.29
C TYR A 63 -1.39 3.56 -7.88
N ILE A 64 -0.50 2.91 -7.12
CA ILE A 64 -0.19 3.32 -5.75
C ILE A 64 0.43 4.72 -5.71
N LEU A 65 1.42 4.98 -6.58
CA LEU A 65 2.07 6.28 -6.59
C LEU A 65 1.13 7.42 -6.95
N ASN A 66 0.17 7.17 -7.85
CA ASN A 66 -0.84 8.19 -8.19
C ASN A 66 -1.73 8.52 -6.99
N ILE A 67 -2.13 7.53 -6.21
CA ILE A 67 -2.93 7.74 -5.00
C ILE A 67 -2.13 8.49 -3.94
N VAL A 68 -0.88 8.07 -3.75
CA VAL A 68 -0.01 8.63 -2.71
C VAL A 68 0.35 10.09 -3.00
N SER A 69 0.58 10.44 -4.26
CA SER A 69 1.18 11.74 -4.62
C SER A 69 0.40 12.97 -4.14
N ASP A 70 -0.91 12.84 -3.97
CA ASP A 70 -1.75 13.96 -3.53
C ASP A 70 -1.76 14.15 -2.02
N LYS A 71 -1.42 13.12 -1.26
CA LYS A 71 -1.67 13.07 0.18
C LYS A 71 -0.41 12.81 0.99
N PHE A 72 0.58 12.20 0.38
CA PHE A 72 1.77 11.73 1.07
C PHE A 72 3.01 11.95 0.20
N LYS A 73 4.15 11.96 0.86
CA LYS A 73 5.46 11.95 0.22
C LYS A 73 6.08 10.58 0.43
N VAL A 74 6.55 9.95 -0.63
CA VAL A 74 7.26 8.67 -0.52
C VAL A 74 8.65 8.93 0.06
N LEU A 75 8.93 8.34 1.21
CA LEU A 75 10.25 8.43 1.84
C LEU A 75 11.15 7.29 1.40
N ASP A 76 10.58 6.09 1.25
CA ASP A 76 11.33 4.92 0.85
C ASP A 76 10.39 3.87 0.28
N SER A 77 10.92 3.01 -0.57
CA SER A 77 10.22 1.84 -1.05
C SER A 77 11.22 0.74 -1.34
N GLN A 78 10.83 -0.50 -1.11
CA GLN A 78 11.70 -1.65 -1.30
C GLN A 78 10.93 -2.81 -1.93
N ASP A 79 11.54 -3.42 -2.92
CA ASP A 79 11.04 -4.66 -3.50
C ASP A 79 11.35 -5.80 -2.52
N VAL A 80 10.36 -6.66 -2.30
CA VAL A 80 10.49 -7.75 -1.34
C VAL A 80 9.87 -9.01 -1.90
N LYS A 81 10.26 -10.15 -1.35
CA LYS A 81 9.60 -11.43 -1.57
C LYS A 81 8.63 -11.64 -0.42
N ILE A 82 7.32 -11.55 -0.71
CA ILE A 82 6.30 -11.48 0.35
C ILE A 82 6.02 -12.86 0.91
N ARG A 83 5.85 -13.84 0.04
CA ARG A 83 5.53 -15.20 0.45
C ARG A 83 5.87 -16.18 -0.68
N LYS A 84 5.85 -17.45 -0.35
CA LYS A 84 6.09 -18.51 -1.31
C LYS A 84 4.80 -19.23 -1.64
N GLU A 85 4.52 -19.41 -2.92
CA GLU A 85 3.42 -20.25 -3.40
C GLU A 85 4.02 -21.41 -4.20
N GLY A 86 3.90 -22.63 -3.65
CA GLY A 86 4.63 -23.77 -4.21
C GLY A 86 6.13 -23.47 -4.19
N ASP A 87 6.76 -23.50 -5.36
CA ASP A 87 8.18 -23.23 -5.52
C ASP A 87 8.47 -21.80 -5.97
N THR A 88 7.43 -20.95 -6.09
CA THR A 88 7.56 -19.60 -6.62
C THR A 88 7.39 -18.56 -5.51
N TRP A 89 8.33 -17.63 -5.42
CA TRP A 89 8.20 -16.47 -4.54
C TRP A 89 7.32 -15.41 -5.20
N ILE A 90 6.44 -14.81 -4.41
CA ILE A 90 5.56 -13.74 -4.86
C ILE A 90 6.24 -12.41 -4.61
N ASP A 91 6.38 -11.62 -5.66
CA ASP A 91 6.98 -10.30 -5.57
C ASP A 91 6.01 -9.31 -4.94
N GLY A 92 6.55 -8.46 -4.08
CA GLY A 92 5.81 -7.39 -3.46
C GLY A 92 6.66 -6.16 -3.30
N LYS A 93 6.09 -5.16 -2.65
CA LYS A 93 6.78 -3.90 -2.39
C LYS A 93 6.28 -3.33 -1.08
N ILE A 94 7.22 -2.80 -0.30
CA ILE A 94 6.90 -2.09 0.94
C ILE A 94 7.19 -0.61 0.70
N TYR A 95 6.27 0.24 1.14
CA TYR A 95 6.40 1.68 1.02
C TYR A 95 6.38 2.31 2.40
N ILE A 96 7.19 3.33 2.56
CA ILE A 96 7.14 4.23 3.72
C ILE A 96 6.80 5.61 3.17
N VAL A 97 5.63 6.12 3.54
CA VAL A 97 5.18 7.42 3.07
C VAL A 97 4.88 8.32 4.27
N GLN A 98 4.97 9.62 4.06
CA GLN A 98 4.77 10.62 5.11
C GLN A 98 3.65 11.56 4.70
N ALA A 99 2.74 11.84 5.62
CA ALA A 99 1.64 12.78 5.37
C ALA A 99 2.17 14.18 5.10
N THR A 100 1.64 14.79 4.05
CA THR A 100 2.01 16.16 3.67
C THR A 100 1.06 17.18 4.29
#